data_d1945c4f7c4f012fd4a1a1dfcb9ea1b3
#
_entry.id   d1945c4f7c4f012fd4a1a1dfcb9ea1b3
#
_cell.length_a   1.000
_cell.length_b   1.000
_cell.length_c   1.000
_cell.angle_alpha   90.00
_cell.angle_beta   90.00
_cell.angle_gamma   90.00
#
_symmetry.space_group_name_H-M   'P 1'
#
loop_
_entity.id
_entity.type
_entity.pdbx_description
1 polymer ?
#
loop_
_entity_poly.entity_id
_entity_poly.type
_entity_poly.pdbx_seq_one_letter_code
_entity_poly.pdbx_strand_id
1 'polypeptide(L)'
;MQNAHSPASPNAMASPARVGSRPVGREAPRALPPRLRCRPITADDIAAILELLCEGFPRLPRQHWHAALDLLRRRDIPDGTSRYGYLVESDEKAVGVLLAITSAFDRNGRATIRSNSSSWYVRPEFRAFAGLMLSGWLRSPADTYLNVFPAEHTFAIIEQRGFVRFTNGMAMALPAAVWRGGGARVLAVDRLAEARFPVTAEDRRLLLDHWAAGCVAFWCEDRVGGRPFVFRRRWLKSRLPCAQLIYCHDIRDLTRFARAVGRHLWRHGLPVVLVAGNARVRGIPGIFINNKYPMYCRGEPPRIGDLAYTEAGLFGF
;
A
#
# COMPACT_ATOMS: atom_id res chain seq x y z
N MET A 1 36.09 16.42 11.14
CA MET A 1 35.11 16.46 12.24
C MET A 1 33.87 17.20 11.77
N GLN A 2 32.87 16.50 11.30
CA GLN A 2 31.50 17.00 11.12
C GLN A 2 30.60 15.78 11.02
N ASN A 3 29.76 15.58 12.03
CA ASN A 3 28.80 14.48 12.14
C ASN A 3 27.67 14.70 11.12
N ALA A 4 27.63 13.87 10.08
CA ALA A 4 26.48 13.75 9.22
C ALA A 4 25.44 12.86 9.91
N HIS A 5 24.35 13.45 10.39
CA HIS A 5 23.16 12.73 10.83
C HIS A 5 22.55 12.00 9.62
N SER A 6 22.67 10.69 9.62
CA SER A 6 21.97 9.82 8.68
C SER A 6 20.50 9.72 9.11
N PRO A 7 19.51 9.98 8.25
CA PRO A 7 18.10 9.83 8.61
C PRO A 7 17.78 8.35 8.80
N ALA A 8 17.23 8.02 9.98
CA ALA A 8 16.78 6.68 10.32
C ALA A 8 15.71 6.19 9.31
N SER A 9 15.98 5.04 8.72
CA SER A 9 15.08 4.39 7.76
C SER A 9 13.88 3.76 8.48
N PRO A 10 12.63 4.02 8.10
CA PRO A 10 11.44 3.53 8.82
C PRO A 10 11.11 2.05 8.60
N ASN A 11 11.95 1.26 7.95
CA ASN A 11 11.59 -0.10 7.52
C ASN A 11 12.50 -1.21 8.08
N ALA A 12 13.10 -1.03 9.25
CA ALA A 12 13.69 -2.16 9.97
C ALA A 12 12.59 -2.89 10.77
N MET A 13 11.95 -3.89 10.15
CA MET A 13 11.15 -4.88 10.87
C MET A 13 12.08 -5.65 11.80
N ALA A 14 12.04 -5.32 13.10
CA ALA A 14 12.73 -6.06 14.13
C ALA A 14 12.10 -7.45 14.23
N SER A 15 12.92 -8.51 14.14
CA SER A 15 12.57 -9.86 14.62
C SER A 15 12.16 -9.76 16.10
N PRO A 16 11.04 -10.36 16.51
CA PRO A 16 10.68 -10.41 17.91
C PRO A 16 11.64 -11.35 18.65
N ALA A 17 12.19 -10.88 19.77
CA ALA A 17 12.83 -11.72 20.76
C ALA A 17 11.87 -12.86 21.17
N ARG A 18 12.37 -14.09 21.26
CA ARG A 18 11.63 -15.23 21.77
C ARG A 18 11.22 -14.95 23.22
N VAL A 19 9.95 -14.61 23.39
CA VAL A 19 9.33 -14.57 24.72
C VAL A 19 8.73 -15.94 24.96
N GLY A 20 9.21 -16.58 26.03
CA GLY A 20 8.75 -17.90 26.47
C GLY A 20 7.23 -17.93 26.64
N SER A 21 6.62 -18.95 26.09
CA SER A 21 5.18 -19.23 26.17
C SER A 21 4.79 -19.55 27.61
N ARG A 22 4.22 -18.58 28.33
CA ARG A 22 3.35 -18.86 29.48
C ARG A 22 1.97 -19.26 28.95
N PRO A 23 1.31 -20.28 29.51
CA PRO A 23 -0.04 -20.65 29.11
C PRO A 23 -0.98 -19.49 29.42
N VAL A 24 -1.59 -18.93 28.36
CA VAL A 24 -2.65 -17.93 28.48
C VAL A 24 -3.87 -18.63 29.05
N GLY A 25 -4.14 -18.39 30.34
CA GLY A 25 -5.42 -18.74 30.92
C GLY A 25 -6.56 -18.16 30.05
N ARG A 26 -7.57 -18.97 29.76
CA ARG A 26 -8.81 -18.51 29.10
C ARG A 26 -9.44 -17.44 30.01
N GLU A 27 -9.18 -16.19 29.74
CA GLU A 27 -10.00 -15.10 30.28
C GLU A 27 -11.44 -15.29 29.76
N ALA A 28 -12.40 -15.35 30.68
CA ALA A 28 -13.82 -15.33 30.35
C ALA A 28 -14.13 -14.11 29.47
N PRO A 29 -15.09 -14.22 28.52
CA PRO A 29 -15.43 -13.11 27.63
C PRO A 29 -15.82 -11.90 28.48
N ARG A 30 -14.98 -10.88 28.45
CA ARG A 30 -15.25 -9.60 29.11
C ARG A 30 -16.54 -9.03 28.50
N ALA A 31 -17.55 -8.78 29.35
CA ALA A 31 -18.76 -8.13 28.92
C ALA A 31 -18.43 -6.83 28.15
N LEU A 32 -19.13 -6.60 27.03
CA LEU A 32 -18.97 -5.38 26.27
C LEU A 32 -19.23 -4.16 27.16
N PRO A 33 -18.33 -3.17 27.21
CA PRO A 33 -18.60 -1.93 27.91
C PRO A 33 -19.91 -1.33 27.36
N PRO A 34 -20.78 -0.74 28.19
CA PRO A 34 -22.13 -0.32 27.78
C PRO A 34 -22.20 0.70 26.64
N ARG A 35 -21.08 1.33 26.26
CA ARG A 35 -21.01 2.38 25.24
C ARG A 35 -19.94 2.15 24.16
N LEU A 36 -19.51 0.90 23.92
CA LEU A 36 -18.56 0.61 22.85
C LEU A 36 -19.23 0.71 21.48
N ARG A 37 -18.74 1.57 20.60
CA ARG A 37 -19.30 1.83 19.28
C ARG A 37 -18.22 1.86 18.21
N CYS A 38 -18.51 1.27 17.03
CA CYS A 38 -17.71 1.42 15.83
C CYS A 38 -18.45 2.28 14.80
N ARG A 39 -17.79 3.30 14.29
CA ARG A 39 -18.34 4.21 13.27
C ARG A 39 -17.27 4.70 12.28
N PRO A 40 -17.70 5.26 11.13
CA PRO A 40 -16.78 5.97 10.24
C PRO A 40 -16.09 7.15 10.95
N ILE A 41 -14.84 7.41 10.55
CA ILE A 41 -14.08 8.57 11.00
C ILE A 41 -14.57 9.80 10.25
N THR A 42 -14.84 10.88 10.97
CA THR A 42 -15.21 12.20 10.45
C THR A 42 -14.05 13.19 10.52
N ALA A 43 -14.24 14.39 10.00
CA ALA A 43 -13.23 15.45 10.08
C ALA A 43 -12.95 15.88 11.53
N ASP A 44 -13.95 15.82 12.41
CA ASP A 44 -13.83 16.21 13.82
C ASP A 44 -12.99 15.23 14.64
N ASP A 45 -12.84 13.98 14.16
CA ASP A 45 -12.07 12.95 14.84
C ASP A 45 -10.55 13.05 14.59
N ILE A 46 -10.12 13.85 13.63
CA ILE A 46 -8.75 13.84 13.10
C ILE A 46 -7.71 14.04 14.21
N ALA A 47 -7.96 14.92 15.17
CA ALA A 47 -7.03 15.14 16.28
C ALA A 47 -6.86 13.87 17.15
N ALA A 48 -7.96 13.19 17.50
CA ALA A 48 -7.94 11.97 18.30
C ALA A 48 -7.33 10.79 17.52
N ILE A 49 -7.64 10.68 16.23
CA ILE A 49 -7.07 9.66 15.35
C ILE A 49 -5.55 9.84 15.19
N LEU A 50 -5.08 11.07 15.07
CA LEU A 50 -3.66 11.38 14.99
C LEU A 50 -2.90 10.91 16.26
N GLU A 51 -3.47 11.11 17.44
CA GLU A 51 -2.89 10.61 18.70
C GLU A 51 -2.80 9.08 18.70
N LEU A 52 -3.90 8.38 18.31
CA LEU A 52 -3.90 6.91 18.22
C LEU A 52 -2.88 6.37 17.21
N LEU A 53 -2.71 7.05 16.07
CA LEU A 53 -1.71 6.66 15.07
C LEU A 53 -0.29 6.85 15.59
N CYS A 54 -0.01 7.95 16.28
CA CYS A 54 1.29 8.17 16.92
C CYS A 54 1.57 7.16 18.03
N GLU A 55 0.56 6.80 18.83
CA GLU A 55 0.63 5.81 19.89
C GLU A 55 0.89 4.40 19.30
N GLY A 56 0.14 4.02 18.28
CA GLY A 56 0.23 2.69 17.65
C GLY A 56 1.46 2.48 16.79
N PHE A 57 2.03 3.55 16.24
CA PHE A 57 3.14 3.49 15.30
C PHE A 57 4.27 4.48 15.66
N PRO A 58 4.93 4.30 16.81
CA PRO A 58 5.88 5.27 17.38
C PRO A 58 7.15 5.48 16.54
N ARG A 59 7.40 4.61 15.54
CA ARG A 59 8.53 4.76 14.62
C ARG A 59 8.29 5.77 13.50
N LEU A 60 7.03 6.14 13.28
CA LEU A 60 6.65 7.10 12.27
C LEU A 60 6.42 8.48 12.93
N PRO A 61 7.00 9.54 12.37
CA PRO A 61 6.85 10.87 12.96
C PRO A 61 5.40 11.36 12.79
N ARG A 62 4.93 12.18 13.72
CA ARG A 62 3.60 12.80 13.68
C ARG A 62 3.29 13.48 12.33
N GLN A 63 4.30 14.12 11.74
CA GLN A 63 4.17 14.78 10.44
C GLN A 63 3.81 13.80 9.31
N HIS A 64 4.26 12.54 9.38
CA HIS A 64 3.87 11.50 8.43
C HIS A 64 2.36 11.27 8.45
N TRP A 65 1.78 11.15 9.65
CA TRP A 65 0.34 10.95 9.83
C TRP A 65 -0.48 12.16 9.40
N HIS A 66 0.00 13.38 9.69
CA HIS A 66 -0.62 14.59 9.14
C HIS A 66 -0.69 14.55 7.62
N ALA A 67 0.43 14.23 6.95
CA ALA A 67 0.47 14.15 5.50
C ALA A 67 -0.46 13.06 4.94
N ALA A 68 -0.50 11.88 5.60
CA ALA A 68 -1.37 10.77 5.20
C ALA A 68 -2.88 11.14 5.34
N LEU A 69 -3.28 11.74 6.46
CA LEU A 69 -4.66 12.17 6.70
C LEU A 69 -5.07 13.32 5.77
N ASP A 70 -4.16 14.26 5.49
CA ASP A 70 -4.41 15.36 4.56
C ASP A 70 -4.54 14.85 3.11
N LEU A 71 -3.74 13.85 2.72
CA LEU A 71 -3.89 13.18 1.43
C LEU A 71 -5.27 12.51 1.33
N LEU A 72 -5.73 11.78 2.35
CA LEU A 72 -7.06 11.18 2.37
C LEU A 72 -8.17 12.25 2.30
N ARG A 73 -8.00 13.38 2.97
CA ARG A 73 -8.95 14.51 2.96
C ARG A 73 -9.19 15.06 1.57
N ARG A 74 -8.14 15.18 0.75
CA ARG A 74 -8.17 15.80 -0.59
C ARG A 74 -8.64 14.87 -1.69
N ARG A 75 -8.70 13.57 -1.45
CA ARG A 75 -9.06 12.60 -2.49
C ARG A 75 -10.55 12.56 -2.74
N ASP A 76 -10.92 12.34 -3.99
CA ASP A 76 -12.26 11.91 -4.36
C ASP A 76 -12.46 10.48 -3.87
N ILE A 77 -13.59 10.22 -3.27
CA ILE A 77 -13.99 8.89 -2.79
C ILE A 77 -15.34 8.50 -3.39
N PRO A 78 -15.57 7.20 -3.61
CA PRO A 78 -16.87 6.71 -4.05
C PRO A 78 -17.96 6.97 -2.99
N ASP A 79 -19.19 7.23 -3.45
CA ASP A 79 -20.33 7.47 -2.58
C ASP A 79 -20.58 6.29 -1.62
N GLY A 80 -21.04 6.60 -0.43
CA GLY A 80 -21.34 5.62 0.61
C GLY A 80 -20.10 5.02 1.28
N THR A 81 -18.87 5.45 0.91
CA THR A 81 -17.63 4.99 1.54
C THR A 81 -17.11 5.97 2.59
N SER A 82 -16.33 5.49 3.55
CA SER A 82 -15.67 6.35 4.53
C SER A 82 -14.43 7.02 3.93
N ARG A 83 -14.26 8.32 4.17
CA ARG A 83 -13.11 9.10 3.71
C ARG A 83 -11.79 8.68 4.36
N TYR A 84 -11.83 8.35 5.65
CA TYR A 84 -10.62 8.07 6.44
C TYR A 84 -10.55 6.62 6.91
N GLY A 85 -11.69 5.95 7.05
CA GLY A 85 -11.80 4.63 7.63
C GLY A 85 -12.73 4.59 8.83
N TYR A 86 -12.40 3.77 9.83
CA TYR A 86 -13.28 3.48 10.96
C TYR A 86 -12.54 3.64 12.29
N LEU A 87 -13.28 4.06 13.31
CA LEU A 87 -12.80 4.10 14.68
C LEU A 87 -13.69 3.25 15.60
N VAL A 88 -13.12 2.81 16.70
CA VAL A 88 -13.87 2.34 17.88
C VAL A 88 -13.73 3.39 18.96
N GLU A 89 -14.86 3.76 19.54
CA GLU A 89 -14.97 4.63 20.68
C GLU A 89 -15.53 3.89 21.89
N SER A 90 -15.07 4.26 23.08
CA SER A 90 -15.61 3.86 24.39
C SER A 90 -15.84 5.13 25.21
N ASP A 91 -17.07 5.31 25.69
CA ASP A 91 -17.46 6.53 26.43
C ASP A 91 -17.04 7.83 25.70
N GLU A 92 -17.38 7.90 24.39
CA GLU A 92 -17.11 9.02 23.49
C GLU A 92 -15.62 9.30 23.22
N LYS A 93 -14.71 8.45 23.70
CA LYS A 93 -13.26 8.56 23.43
C LYS A 93 -12.83 7.55 22.39
N ALA A 94 -12.11 7.97 21.39
CA ALA A 94 -11.51 7.08 20.40
C ALA A 94 -10.45 6.18 21.05
N VAL A 95 -10.62 4.85 20.92
CA VAL A 95 -9.73 3.83 21.52
C VAL A 95 -9.10 2.92 20.46
N GLY A 96 -9.53 3.03 19.21
CA GLY A 96 -8.96 2.28 18.10
C GLY A 96 -9.23 2.95 16.75
N VAL A 97 -8.34 2.72 15.79
CA VAL A 97 -8.38 3.26 14.43
C VAL A 97 -8.03 2.20 13.40
N LEU A 98 -8.74 2.20 12.29
CA LEU A 98 -8.42 1.49 11.05
C LEU A 98 -8.60 2.48 9.91
N LEU A 99 -7.50 2.90 9.30
CA LEU A 99 -7.57 3.74 8.11
C LEU A 99 -7.99 2.90 6.90
N ALA A 100 -8.75 3.50 5.98
CA ALA A 100 -9.15 2.88 4.73
C ALA A 100 -8.90 3.83 3.56
N ILE A 101 -8.31 3.30 2.49
CA ILE A 101 -8.07 4.01 1.24
C ILE A 101 -9.02 3.41 0.22
N THR A 102 -10.07 4.15 -0.13
CA THR A 102 -11.08 3.68 -1.08
C THR A 102 -10.98 4.45 -2.39
N SER A 103 -11.11 3.75 -3.52
CA SER A 103 -10.98 4.31 -4.87
C SER A 103 -11.90 3.59 -5.83
N ALA A 104 -12.45 4.34 -6.78
CA ALA A 104 -13.14 3.78 -7.95
C ALA A 104 -12.15 3.56 -9.09
N PHE A 105 -12.36 2.48 -9.84
CA PHE A 105 -11.64 2.10 -11.04
C PHE A 105 -12.63 1.79 -12.14
N ASP A 106 -12.33 2.15 -13.36
CA ASP A 106 -13.04 1.63 -14.52
C ASP A 106 -12.38 0.30 -14.94
N ARG A 107 -13.16 -0.76 -14.93
CA ARG A 107 -12.76 -2.06 -15.49
C ARG A 107 -13.70 -2.39 -16.65
N ASN A 108 -13.24 -2.11 -17.87
CA ASN A 108 -13.99 -2.40 -19.11
C ASN A 108 -15.37 -1.73 -19.14
N GLY A 109 -15.48 -0.47 -18.75
CA GLY A 109 -16.73 0.28 -18.71
C GLY A 109 -17.60 0.00 -17.48
N ARG A 110 -17.11 -0.80 -16.52
CA ARG A 110 -17.77 -1.03 -15.23
C ARG A 110 -16.97 -0.36 -14.11
N ALA A 111 -17.61 0.58 -13.41
CA ALA A 111 -17.05 1.15 -12.20
C ALA A 111 -16.96 0.05 -11.13
N THR A 112 -15.77 -0.17 -10.58
CA THR A 112 -15.51 -1.08 -9.45
C THR A 112 -14.88 -0.31 -8.30
N ILE A 113 -15.25 -0.63 -7.08
CA ILE A 113 -14.75 0.01 -5.87
C ILE A 113 -13.77 -0.94 -5.18
N ARG A 114 -12.56 -0.42 -4.93
CA ARG A 114 -11.52 -1.11 -4.17
C ARG A 114 -11.20 -0.34 -2.89
N SER A 115 -11.21 -1.02 -1.76
CA SER A 115 -10.88 -0.46 -0.46
C SER A 115 -9.68 -1.19 0.15
N ASN A 116 -8.63 -0.45 0.51
CA ASN A 116 -7.43 -0.99 1.17
C ASN A 116 -7.42 -0.55 2.63
N SER A 117 -7.34 -1.50 3.56
CA SER A 117 -7.13 -1.20 4.97
C SER A 117 -5.68 -0.83 5.22
N SER A 118 -5.46 0.13 6.11
CA SER A 118 -4.14 0.59 6.53
C SER A 118 -4.14 0.93 8.01
N SER A 119 -2.97 0.85 8.65
CA SER A 119 -2.75 1.44 9.97
C SER A 119 -3.80 1.06 11.03
N TRP A 120 -3.99 -0.24 11.18
CA TRP A 120 -4.93 -0.77 12.15
C TRP A 120 -4.29 -0.82 13.54
N TYR A 121 -4.80 0.00 14.47
CA TYR A 121 -4.36 0.06 15.86
C TYR A 121 -5.54 0.11 16.82
N VAL A 122 -5.42 -0.58 17.97
CA VAL A 122 -6.35 -0.53 19.09
C VAL A 122 -5.55 -0.51 20.38
N ARG A 123 -5.93 0.35 21.31
CA ARG A 123 -5.32 0.39 22.64
C ARG A 123 -5.36 -0.98 23.31
N PRO A 124 -4.33 -1.37 24.07
CA PRO A 124 -4.16 -2.73 24.61
C PRO A 124 -5.39 -3.28 25.33
N GLU A 125 -6.05 -2.45 26.14
CA GLU A 125 -7.23 -2.81 26.93
C GLU A 125 -8.49 -3.08 26.10
N PHE A 126 -8.51 -2.60 24.82
CA PHE A 126 -9.63 -2.78 23.90
C PHE A 126 -9.34 -3.74 22.75
N ARG A 127 -8.21 -4.44 22.75
CA ARG A 127 -7.81 -5.34 21.64
C ARG A 127 -8.82 -6.45 21.35
N ALA A 128 -9.54 -6.92 22.36
CA ALA A 128 -10.61 -7.92 22.17
C ALA A 128 -11.69 -7.44 21.20
N PHE A 129 -11.84 -6.13 21.02
CA PHE A 129 -12.85 -5.51 20.17
C PHE A 129 -12.33 -5.03 18.81
N ALA A 130 -11.08 -5.32 18.48
CA ALA A 130 -10.45 -4.94 17.21
C ALA A 130 -11.27 -5.38 15.97
N GLY A 131 -11.92 -6.55 16.06
CA GLY A 131 -12.76 -7.08 15.00
C GLY A 131 -13.98 -6.23 14.64
N LEU A 132 -14.41 -5.30 15.51
CA LEU A 132 -15.52 -4.39 15.23
C LEU A 132 -15.19 -3.45 14.07
N MET A 133 -13.96 -2.90 14.03
CA MET A 133 -13.53 -2.02 12.93
C MET A 133 -13.42 -2.78 11.61
N LEU A 134 -12.91 -4.01 11.65
CA LEU A 134 -12.88 -4.87 10.47
C LEU A 134 -14.30 -5.14 9.95
N SER A 135 -15.24 -5.43 10.85
CA SER A 135 -16.65 -5.63 10.50
C SER A 135 -17.31 -4.34 9.98
N GLY A 136 -16.95 -3.19 10.55
CA GLY A 136 -17.40 -1.88 10.08
C GLY A 136 -16.92 -1.61 8.66
N TRP A 137 -15.62 -1.80 8.42
CA TRP A 137 -15.00 -1.61 7.10
C TRP A 137 -15.59 -2.55 6.04
N LEU A 138 -15.83 -3.82 6.37
CA LEU A 138 -16.41 -4.81 5.45
C LEU A 138 -17.91 -4.59 5.13
N ARG A 139 -18.59 -3.65 5.80
CA ARG A 139 -19.94 -3.18 5.43
C ARG A 139 -19.91 -2.01 4.45
N SER A 140 -18.76 -1.37 4.23
CA SER A 140 -18.60 -0.35 3.19
C SER A 140 -18.86 -0.94 1.81
N PRO A 141 -19.45 -0.20 0.87
CA PRO A 141 -19.66 -0.69 -0.49
C PRO A 141 -18.30 -0.79 -1.22
N ALA A 142 -17.75 -1.98 -1.32
CA ALA A 142 -16.55 -2.26 -2.12
C ALA A 142 -16.64 -3.64 -2.76
N ASP A 143 -16.22 -3.75 -4.04
CA ASP A 143 -16.14 -5.01 -4.77
C ASP A 143 -14.91 -5.81 -4.31
N THR A 144 -13.85 -5.11 -3.93
CA THR A 144 -12.61 -5.73 -3.47
C THR A 144 -12.06 -5.00 -2.24
N TYR A 145 -11.73 -5.78 -1.21
CA TYR A 145 -11.02 -5.31 -0.03
C TYR A 145 -9.59 -5.83 -0.06
N LEU A 146 -8.62 -4.98 0.23
CA LEU A 146 -7.20 -5.30 0.26
C LEU A 146 -6.59 -5.06 1.63
N ASN A 147 -5.64 -5.91 2.00
CA ASN A 147 -4.70 -5.66 3.07
C ASN A 147 -3.30 -6.02 2.55
N VAL A 148 -2.51 -5.01 2.19
CA VAL A 148 -1.22 -5.21 1.50
C VAL A 148 -0.02 -5.29 2.44
N PHE A 149 -0.19 -4.89 3.71
CA PHE A 149 0.84 -5.04 4.75
C PHE A 149 0.24 -5.54 6.07
N PRO A 150 -0.44 -6.69 6.08
CA PRO A 150 -1.01 -7.22 7.31
C PRO A 150 0.10 -7.61 8.29
N ALA A 151 -0.09 -7.27 9.57
CA ALA A 151 0.77 -7.79 10.62
C ALA A 151 0.51 -9.29 10.83
N GLU A 152 1.55 -10.09 11.09
CA GLU A 152 1.44 -11.56 11.19
C GLU A 152 0.36 -12.02 12.19
N HIS A 153 0.24 -11.33 13.33
CA HIS A 153 -0.78 -11.64 14.34
C HIS A 153 -2.22 -11.37 13.88
N THR A 154 -2.41 -10.68 12.75
CA THR A 154 -3.76 -10.42 12.19
C THR A 154 -4.17 -11.43 11.13
N PHE A 155 -3.26 -12.31 10.66
CA PHE A 155 -3.55 -13.25 9.56
C PHE A 155 -4.77 -14.11 9.84
N ALA A 156 -4.83 -14.79 11.00
CA ALA A 156 -5.95 -15.64 11.35
C ALA A 156 -7.29 -14.87 11.41
N ILE A 157 -7.25 -13.61 11.87
CA ILE A 157 -8.45 -12.77 11.98
C ILE A 157 -8.99 -12.41 10.59
N ILE A 158 -8.12 -12.00 9.66
CA ILE A 158 -8.54 -11.61 8.31
C ILE A 158 -8.93 -12.83 7.47
N GLU A 159 -8.23 -13.96 7.60
CA GLU A 159 -8.57 -15.21 6.93
C GLU A 159 -9.96 -15.74 7.36
N GLN A 160 -10.30 -15.67 8.66
CA GLN A 160 -11.65 -15.98 9.16
C GLN A 160 -12.75 -15.06 8.59
N ARG A 161 -12.40 -13.89 8.09
CA ARG A 161 -13.31 -12.94 7.44
C ARG A 161 -13.35 -13.08 5.91
N GLY A 162 -12.81 -14.18 5.39
CA GLY A 162 -12.85 -14.52 3.96
C GLY A 162 -11.78 -13.85 3.12
N PHE A 163 -10.72 -13.31 3.74
CA PHE A 163 -9.56 -12.86 2.99
C PHE A 163 -8.70 -14.05 2.56
N VAL A 164 -8.23 -14.01 1.33
CA VAL A 164 -7.32 -14.99 0.75
C VAL A 164 -6.00 -14.32 0.36
N ARG A 165 -4.90 -15.06 0.43
CA ARG A 165 -3.60 -14.59 -0.04
C ARG A 165 -3.61 -14.53 -1.56
N PHE A 166 -3.32 -13.37 -2.14
CA PHE A 166 -3.16 -13.24 -3.58
C PHE A 166 -1.71 -13.07 -4.01
N THR A 167 -0.81 -12.67 -3.10
CA THR A 167 0.65 -12.74 -3.29
C THR A 167 1.31 -13.39 -2.09
N ASN A 168 2.34 -14.22 -2.34
CA ASN A 168 3.07 -14.95 -1.30
C ASN A 168 4.53 -14.50 -1.15
N GLY A 169 4.99 -13.53 -1.93
CA GLY A 169 6.40 -13.16 -1.88
C GLY A 169 6.73 -11.91 -2.66
N MET A 170 8.04 -11.71 -2.79
CA MET A 170 8.62 -10.55 -3.43
C MET A 170 9.65 -10.98 -4.46
N ALA A 171 9.46 -10.60 -5.72
CA ALA A 171 10.50 -10.69 -6.72
C ALA A 171 11.41 -9.46 -6.61
N MET A 172 12.72 -9.69 -6.65
CA MET A 172 13.75 -8.66 -6.79
C MET A 172 14.30 -8.76 -8.20
N ALA A 173 14.05 -7.78 -9.04
CA ALA A 173 14.39 -7.77 -10.45
C ALA A 173 15.41 -6.66 -10.75
N LEU A 174 16.26 -6.88 -11.76
CA LEU A 174 17.28 -5.95 -12.24
C LEU A 174 16.98 -5.54 -13.69
N PRO A 175 16.00 -4.65 -13.94
CA PRO A 175 15.61 -4.30 -15.30
C PRO A 175 16.73 -3.63 -16.10
N ALA A 176 17.63 -2.90 -15.43
CA ALA A 176 18.79 -2.26 -16.07
C ALA A 176 19.78 -3.27 -16.67
N ALA A 177 19.78 -4.51 -16.20
CA ALA A 177 20.61 -5.60 -16.73
C ALA A 177 20.03 -6.26 -18.00
N VAL A 178 18.86 -5.84 -18.46
CA VAL A 178 18.27 -6.33 -19.71
C VAL A 178 18.88 -5.60 -20.91
N TRP A 179 19.63 -6.32 -21.73
CA TRP A 179 20.32 -5.78 -22.93
C TRP A 179 19.38 -5.68 -24.15
N ARG A 180 18.38 -6.56 -24.23
CA ARG A 180 17.43 -6.62 -25.33
C ARG A 180 16.32 -5.57 -25.14
N GLY A 181 15.75 -5.07 -26.23
CA GLY A 181 14.73 -4.05 -26.21
C GLY A 181 15.32 -2.63 -26.25
N GLY A 182 15.45 -2.06 -27.44
CA GLY A 182 15.89 -0.69 -27.69
C GLY A 182 14.77 0.13 -28.29
N GLY A 183 14.84 1.47 -28.12
CA GLY A 183 13.94 2.41 -28.79
C GLY A 183 12.69 2.81 -27.98
N ALA A 184 12.51 2.28 -26.77
CA ALA A 184 11.48 2.81 -25.88
C ALA A 184 11.90 4.15 -25.26
N ARG A 185 10.94 5.07 -25.22
CA ARG A 185 11.06 6.42 -24.64
C ARG A 185 10.33 6.47 -23.30
N VAL A 186 10.90 7.19 -22.34
CA VAL A 186 10.27 7.49 -21.06
C VAL A 186 9.89 8.96 -21.04
N LEU A 187 8.66 9.23 -20.68
CA LEU A 187 8.12 10.57 -20.48
C LEU A 187 7.76 10.77 -19.01
N ALA A 188 8.29 11.82 -18.41
CA ALA A 188 7.89 12.26 -17.09
C ALA A 188 6.43 12.76 -17.08
N VAL A 189 5.84 12.85 -15.91
CA VAL A 189 4.39 13.17 -15.76
C VAL A 189 4.04 14.56 -16.29
N ASP A 190 4.94 15.53 -16.18
CA ASP A 190 4.80 16.89 -16.72
C ASP A 190 4.86 16.95 -18.26
N ARG A 191 5.36 15.89 -18.90
CA ARG A 191 5.54 15.79 -20.36
C ARG A 191 4.57 14.82 -21.04
N LEU A 192 3.50 14.42 -20.37
CA LEU A 192 2.50 13.48 -20.94
C LEU A 192 1.80 14.02 -22.19
N ALA A 193 1.77 15.33 -22.42
CA ALA A 193 1.25 15.93 -23.64
C ALA A 193 2.10 15.60 -24.89
N GLU A 194 3.36 15.20 -24.71
CA GLU A 194 4.28 14.82 -25.79
C GLU A 194 4.20 13.33 -26.15
N ALA A 195 3.30 12.57 -25.51
CA ALA A 195 3.12 11.15 -25.78
C ALA A 195 2.63 10.93 -27.22
N ARG A 196 3.26 9.97 -27.92
CA ARG A 196 2.87 9.57 -29.28
C ARG A 196 1.59 8.74 -29.30
N PHE A 197 1.32 8.05 -28.19
CA PHE A 197 0.14 7.22 -28.02
C PHE A 197 -0.82 7.88 -27.02
N PRO A 198 -2.14 7.70 -27.19
CA PRO A 198 -3.12 8.28 -26.28
C PRO A 198 -2.88 7.86 -24.84
N VAL A 199 -2.76 8.83 -23.96
CA VAL A 199 -2.77 8.63 -22.50
C VAL A 199 -4.21 8.80 -22.04
N THR A 200 -4.86 7.75 -21.57
CA THR A 200 -6.25 7.81 -21.11
C THR A 200 -6.39 8.79 -19.93
N ALA A 201 -7.60 9.29 -19.70
CA ALA A 201 -7.86 10.16 -18.55
C ALA A 201 -7.56 9.44 -17.22
N GLU A 202 -7.84 8.13 -17.15
CA GLU A 202 -7.55 7.29 -16.00
C GLU A 202 -6.04 7.14 -15.76
N ASP A 203 -5.27 6.80 -16.81
CA ASP A 203 -3.81 6.70 -16.72
C ASP A 203 -3.16 8.02 -16.31
N ARG A 204 -3.63 9.12 -16.88
CA ARG A 204 -3.16 10.47 -16.54
C ARG A 204 -3.43 10.78 -15.07
N ARG A 205 -4.65 10.57 -14.60
CA ARG A 205 -5.04 10.77 -13.21
C ARG A 205 -4.20 9.91 -12.27
N LEU A 206 -4.06 8.62 -12.57
CA LEU A 206 -3.27 7.67 -11.79
C LEU A 206 -1.81 8.12 -11.67
N LEU A 207 -1.18 8.50 -12.79
CA LEU A 207 0.21 8.97 -12.80
C LEU A 207 0.38 10.25 -11.97
N LEU A 208 -0.54 11.24 -12.13
CA LEU A 208 -0.51 12.50 -11.39
C LEU A 208 -0.70 12.30 -9.89
N ASP A 209 -1.70 11.51 -9.47
CA ASP A 209 -2.01 11.26 -8.07
C ASP A 209 -0.83 10.60 -7.35
N HIS A 210 -0.22 9.59 -7.99
CA HIS A 210 0.91 8.89 -7.39
C HIS A 210 2.20 9.72 -7.42
N TRP A 211 2.40 10.54 -8.46
CA TRP A 211 3.51 11.49 -8.49
C TRP A 211 3.38 12.53 -7.37
N ALA A 212 2.19 13.10 -7.18
CA ALA A 212 1.90 14.03 -6.09
C ALA A 212 2.09 13.38 -4.70
N ALA A 213 1.85 12.05 -4.58
CA ALA A 213 2.14 11.27 -3.38
C ALA A 213 3.63 10.93 -3.21
N GLY A 214 4.53 11.39 -4.10
CA GLY A 214 5.98 11.18 -4.04
C GLY A 214 6.47 9.86 -4.63
N CYS A 215 5.69 9.23 -5.50
CA CYS A 215 6.13 8.10 -6.31
C CYS A 215 6.96 8.56 -7.51
N VAL A 216 7.80 7.68 -8.04
CA VAL A 216 8.41 7.80 -9.36
C VAL A 216 7.38 7.29 -10.37
N ALA A 217 6.68 8.21 -11.02
CA ALA A 217 5.63 7.93 -11.99
C ALA A 217 6.04 8.43 -13.37
N PHE A 218 5.79 7.64 -14.41
CA PHE A 218 6.15 7.99 -15.78
C PHE A 218 5.39 7.14 -16.80
N TRP A 219 5.36 7.62 -18.03
CA TRP A 219 4.86 6.92 -19.20
C TRP A 219 6.03 6.33 -20.00
N CYS A 220 5.89 5.06 -20.39
CA CYS A 220 6.85 4.39 -21.27
C CYS A 220 6.18 4.08 -22.61
N GLU A 221 6.82 4.41 -23.74
CA GLU A 221 6.29 4.10 -25.07
C GLU A 221 7.37 3.58 -26.00
N ASP A 222 6.99 2.69 -26.89
CA ASP A 222 7.83 2.19 -28.00
C ASP A 222 7.14 2.41 -29.36
N ARG A 223 7.40 1.56 -30.34
CA ARG A 223 6.77 1.64 -31.67
C ARG A 223 5.36 1.06 -31.72
N VAL A 224 4.98 0.28 -30.69
CA VAL A 224 3.73 -0.49 -30.66
C VAL A 224 2.68 0.14 -29.74
N GLY A 225 3.11 0.90 -28.72
CA GLY A 225 2.19 1.54 -27.77
C GLY A 225 2.87 2.08 -26.53
N GLY A 226 2.09 2.74 -25.69
CA GLY A 226 2.54 3.31 -24.43
C GLY A 226 1.87 2.67 -23.21
N ARG A 227 2.54 2.74 -22.05
CA ARG A 227 2.09 2.18 -20.78
C ARG A 227 2.53 3.04 -19.60
N PRO A 228 1.67 3.19 -18.56
CA PRO A 228 2.03 3.86 -17.32
C PRO A 228 2.84 2.94 -16.42
N PHE A 229 3.76 3.55 -15.66
CA PHE A 229 4.51 2.90 -14.61
C PHE A 229 4.57 3.79 -13.37
N VAL A 230 4.33 3.19 -12.21
CA VAL A 230 4.46 3.85 -10.91
C VAL A 230 5.31 2.99 -9.99
N PHE A 231 6.32 3.63 -9.40
CA PHE A 231 7.19 3.00 -8.42
C PHE A 231 7.28 3.84 -7.16
N ARG A 232 7.40 3.16 -6.01
CA ARG A 232 7.68 3.81 -4.73
C ARG A 232 9.11 3.50 -4.30
N ARG A 233 9.85 4.52 -3.88
CA ARG A 233 11.18 4.33 -3.27
C ARG A 233 11.04 3.53 -1.98
N ARG A 234 11.90 2.51 -1.83
CA ARG A 234 12.02 1.66 -0.65
C ARG A 234 13.47 1.47 -0.27
N TRP A 235 13.70 1.04 0.94
CA TRP A 235 15.02 0.68 1.42
C TRP A 235 15.05 -0.78 1.83
N LEU A 236 15.87 -1.59 1.18
CA LEU A 236 16.08 -2.98 1.57
C LEU A 236 17.15 -3.02 2.66
N LYS A 237 16.82 -3.61 3.82
CA LYS A 237 17.70 -3.66 5.00
C LYS A 237 18.31 -2.29 5.36
N SER A 238 17.57 -1.21 5.18
CA SER A 238 17.97 0.17 5.47
C SER A 238 19.21 0.68 4.72
N ARG A 239 19.70 -0.04 3.71
CA ARG A 239 20.95 0.28 2.99
C ARG A 239 20.81 0.36 1.49
N LEU A 240 20.04 -0.53 0.87
CA LEU A 240 19.93 -0.59 -0.59
C LEU A 240 18.64 0.11 -1.04
N PRO A 241 18.72 1.23 -1.79
CA PRO A 241 17.54 1.85 -2.35
C PRO A 241 16.95 0.99 -3.47
N CYS A 242 15.64 0.79 -3.42
CA CYS A 242 14.88 -0.03 -4.35
C CYS A 242 13.65 0.72 -4.84
N ALA A 243 13.11 0.30 -5.98
CA ALA A 243 11.86 0.76 -6.54
C ALA A 243 10.78 -0.33 -6.37
N GLN A 244 9.83 -0.17 -5.47
CA GLN A 244 8.69 -1.08 -5.40
C GLN A 244 7.72 -0.74 -6.54
N LEU A 245 7.39 -1.70 -7.38
CA LEU A 245 6.35 -1.56 -8.40
C LEU A 245 4.99 -1.38 -7.70
N ILE A 246 4.35 -0.25 -7.95
CA ILE A 246 3.02 0.08 -7.47
C ILE A 246 2.00 -0.15 -8.58
N TYR A 247 2.34 0.24 -9.82
CA TYR A 247 1.41 0.06 -10.91
C TYR A 247 2.10 -0.16 -12.26
N CYS A 248 1.57 -1.11 -13.01
CA CYS A 248 1.67 -1.25 -14.46
C CYS A 248 0.40 -1.94 -14.97
N HIS A 249 0.04 -1.77 -16.23
CA HIS A 249 -1.16 -2.40 -16.79
C HIS A 249 -1.07 -3.93 -16.77
N ASP A 250 0.07 -4.48 -17.10
CA ASP A 250 0.37 -5.91 -17.07
C ASP A 250 1.83 -6.10 -16.66
N ILE A 251 2.11 -7.13 -15.88
CA ILE A 251 3.49 -7.42 -15.46
C ILE A 251 4.41 -7.72 -16.68
N ARG A 252 3.85 -8.16 -17.79
CA ARG A 252 4.58 -8.33 -19.05
C ARG A 252 5.07 -7.01 -19.64
N ASP A 253 4.40 -5.89 -19.37
CA ASP A 253 4.87 -4.57 -19.77
C ASP A 253 6.20 -4.21 -19.08
N LEU A 254 6.39 -4.62 -17.81
CA LEU A 254 7.66 -4.44 -17.13
C LEU A 254 8.80 -5.17 -17.87
N THR A 255 8.54 -6.35 -18.43
CA THR A 255 9.53 -7.08 -19.26
C THR A 255 9.74 -6.39 -20.61
N ARG A 256 8.67 -5.97 -21.29
CA ARG A 256 8.71 -5.26 -22.57
C ARG A 256 9.54 -3.98 -22.49
N PHE A 257 9.35 -3.20 -21.45
CA PHE A 257 10.01 -1.91 -21.24
C PHE A 257 11.22 -2.00 -20.29
N ALA A 258 11.69 -3.20 -19.93
CA ALA A 258 12.66 -3.41 -18.87
C ALA A 258 13.89 -2.51 -18.98
N ARG A 259 14.51 -2.42 -20.16
CA ARG A 259 15.70 -1.59 -20.39
C ARG A 259 15.44 -0.11 -20.16
N ALA A 260 14.33 0.42 -20.65
CA ALA A 260 13.95 1.84 -20.50
C ALA A 260 13.60 2.17 -19.05
N VAL A 261 12.75 1.34 -18.43
CA VAL A 261 12.39 1.42 -17.01
C VAL A 261 13.65 1.32 -16.13
N GLY A 262 14.49 0.33 -16.36
CA GLY A 262 15.71 0.12 -15.59
C GLY A 262 16.68 1.30 -15.66
N ARG A 263 16.91 1.87 -16.86
CA ARG A 263 17.75 3.06 -17.04
C ARG A 263 17.16 4.30 -16.35
N HIS A 264 15.83 4.47 -16.43
CA HIS A 264 15.15 5.58 -15.78
C HIS A 264 15.28 5.47 -14.26
N LEU A 265 14.96 4.32 -13.68
CA LEU A 265 15.07 4.08 -12.24
C LEU A 265 16.51 4.17 -11.74
N TRP A 266 17.49 3.71 -12.54
CA TRP A 266 18.91 3.85 -12.20
C TRP A 266 19.33 5.31 -12.02
N ARG A 267 18.87 6.21 -12.90
CA ARG A 267 19.11 7.66 -12.76
C ARG A 267 18.49 8.25 -11.50
N HIS A 268 17.44 7.62 -10.97
CA HIS A 268 16.86 7.97 -9.67
C HIS A 268 17.54 7.27 -8.48
N GLY A 269 18.66 6.56 -8.70
CA GLY A 269 19.36 5.79 -7.67
C GLY A 269 18.61 4.56 -7.19
N LEU A 270 17.76 3.95 -8.04
CA LEU A 270 16.88 2.82 -7.72
C LEU A 270 17.20 1.61 -8.63
N PRO A 271 18.33 0.93 -8.42
CA PRO A 271 18.79 -0.13 -9.33
C PRO A 271 17.95 -1.41 -9.28
N VAL A 272 17.30 -1.68 -8.16
CA VAL A 272 16.54 -2.90 -7.91
C VAL A 272 15.05 -2.59 -7.94
N VAL A 273 14.27 -3.41 -8.67
CA VAL A 273 12.81 -3.35 -8.68
C VAL A 273 12.25 -4.48 -7.82
N LEU A 274 11.38 -4.12 -6.89
CA LEU A 274 10.63 -5.04 -6.05
C LEU A 274 9.23 -5.22 -6.64
N VAL A 275 8.81 -6.46 -6.86
CA VAL A 275 7.47 -6.79 -7.38
C VAL A 275 6.83 -7.79 -6.44
N ALA A 276 5.72 -7.39 -5.81
CA ALA A 276 4.90 -8.31 -5.04
C ALA A 276 4.23 -9.32 -5.99
N GLY A 277 4.35 -10.62 -5.68
CA GLY A 277 3.84 -11.66 -6.57
C GLY A 277 4.08 -13.06 -6.06
N ASN A 278 4.00 -14.04 -6.97
CA ASN A 278 4.09 -15.46 -6.65
C ASN A 278 5.25 -16.17 -7.39
N ALA A 279 6.01 -15.44 -8.20
CA ALA A 279 7.15 -15.94 -8.95
C ALA A 279 8.11 -14.81 -9.35
N ARG A 280 9.26 -15.17 -9.93
CA ARG A 280 10.18 -14.23 -10.56
C ARG A 280 9.50 -13.52 -11.74
N VAL A 281 9.90 -12.29 -12.02
CA VAL A 281 9.50 -11.59 -13.25
C VAL A 281 10.21 -12.25 -14.43
N ARG A 282 9.45 -12.87 -15.33
CA ARG A 282 10.01 -13.54 -16.51
C ARG A 282 10.74 -12.54 -17.42
N GLY A 283 11.87 -12.93 -17.95
CA GLY A 283 12.65 -12.11 -18.89
C GLY A 283 13.47 -10.99 -18.25
N ILE A 284 13.44 -10.84 -16.92
CA ILE A 284 14.29 -9.92 -16.18
C ILE A 284 15.15 -10.70 -15.19
N PRO A 285 16.48 -10.49 -15.18
CA PRO A 285 17.35 -11.10 -14.17
C PRO A 285 16.91 -10.73 -12.75
N GLY A 286 16.93 -11.72 -11.84
CA GLY A 286 16.51 -11.49 -10.46
C GLY A 286 16.19 -12.76 -9.70
N ILE A 287 15.75 -12.60 -8.46
CA ILE A 287 15.39 -13.69 -7.55
C ILE A 287 13.95 -13.51 -7.06
N PHE A 288 13.37 -14.57 -6.52
CA PHE A 288 12.09 -14.53 -5.84
C PHE A 288 12.27 -15.01 -4.40
N ILE A 289 11.75 -14.25 -3.45
CA ILE A 289 11.76 -14.58 -2.03
C ILE A 289 10.33 -14.96 -1.66
N ASN A 290 10.12 -16.26 -1.44
CA ASN A 290 8.82 -16.80 -1.08
C ASN A 290 8.51 -16.58 0.41
N ASN A 291 7.22 -16.63 0.78
CA ASN A 291 6.71 -16.50 2.14
C ASN A 291 7.14 -15.22 2.86
N LYS A 292 7.38 -14.15 2.09
CA LYS A 292 7.69 -12.83 2.62
C LYS A 292 6.66 -11.80 2.13
N TYR A 293 6.09 -11.05 3.08
CA TYR A 293 5.13 -9.96 2.80
C TYR A 293 3.90 -10.45 2.03
N PRO A 294 3.16 -11.45 2.56
CA PRO A 294 1.92 -11.89 1.92
C PRO A 294 0.92 -10.73 1.89
N MET A 295 0.19 -10.63 0.78
CA MET A 295 -0.89 -9.67 0.65
C MET A 295 -2.21 -10.41 0.54
N TYR A 296 -3.25 -9.83 1.11
CA TYR A 296 -4.56 -10.46 1.21
C TYR A 296 -5.61 -9.63 0.48
N CYS A 297 -6.58 -10.33 -0.09
CA CYS A 297 -7.77 -9.72 -0.66
C CYS A 297 -9.02 -10.50 -0.27
N ARG A 298 -10.15 -9.80 -0.29
CA ARG A 298 -11.49 -10.37 -0.30
C ARG A 298 -12.24 -9.76 -1.47
N GLY A 299 -12.86 -10.60 -2.30
CA GLY A 299 -13.35 -10.23 -3.62
C GLY A 299 -12.36 -10.58 -4.73
N GLU A 300 -12.48 -9.98 -5.89
CA GLU A 300 -11.59 -10.23 -7.02
C GLU A 300 -10.17 -9.71 -6.76
N PRO A 301 -9.13 -10.55 -6.81
CA PRO A 301 -7.76 -10.11 -6.57
C PRO A 301 -7.28 -9.13 -7.65
N PRO A 302 -6.51 -8.10 -7.27
CA PRO A 302 -5.86 -7.25 -8.24
C PRO A 302 -4.83 -8.04 -9.06
N ARG A 303 -4.55 -7.56 -10.27
CA ARG A 303 -3.47 -8.12 -11.10
C ARG A 303 -2.11 -7.91 -10.41
N ILE A 304 -1.17 -8.80 -10.65
CA ILE A 304 0.21 -8.59 -10.23
C ILE A 304 0.74 -7.30 -10.90
N GLY A 305 1.28 -6.40 -10.08
CA GLY A 305 1.69 -5.07 -10.52
C GLY A 305 0.61 -4.00 -10.39
N ASP A 306 -0.54 -4.29 -9.76
CA ASP A 306 -1.60 -3.31 -9.48
C ASP A 306 -1.85 -3.16 -7.97
N LEU A 307 -1.06 -2.30 -7.35
CA LEU A 307 -1.22 -1.81 -5.98
C LEU A 307 -1.55 -0.31 -5.97
N ALA A 308 -2.11 0.20 -7.09
CA ALA A 308 -2.50 1.60 -7.19
C ALA A 308 -3.51 1.96 -6.09
N TYR A 309 -3.41 3.16 -5.55
CA TYR A 309 -4.26 3.67 -4.48
C TYR A 309 -4.34 2.77 -3.24
N THR A 310 -3.25 2.05 -2.94
CA THR A 310 -3.06 1.39 -1.66
C THR A 310 -2.08 2.17 -0.78
N GLU A 311 -1.96 1.80 0.48
CA GLU A 311 -0.96 2.38 1.38
C GLU A 311 0.47 2.23 0.85
N ALA A 312 0.74 1.18 0.06
CA ALA A 312 2.04 0.96 -0.58
C ALA A 312 2.43 2.13 -1.51
N GLY A 313 1.47 2.68 -2.26
CA GLY A 313 1.69 3.81 -3.16
C GLY A 313 1.52 5.17 -2.48
N LEU A 314 0.53 5.32 -1.62
CA LEU A 314 0.12 6.63 -1.12
C LEU A 314 0.82 7.05 0.17
N PHE A 315 1.01 6.16 1.14
CA PHE A 315 1.59 6.52 2.44
C PHE A 315 3.10 6.31 2.50
N GLY A 316 3.66 5.43 1.68
CA GLY A 316 5.09 5.25 1.59
C GLY A 316 5.70 4.37 2.69
N PHE A 317 4.95 3.43 3.23
CA PHE A 317 5.47 2.42 4.16
C PHE A 317 6.51 1.49 3.53
#